data_3334f6cc207f8f3770ace8f813a49524
#
_entry.id   3334f6cc207f8f3770ace8f813a49524
#
_cell.length_a   1.000
_cell.length_b   1.000
_cell.length_c   1.000
_cell.angle_alpha   90.00
_cell.angle_beta   90.00
_cell.angle_gamma   90.00
#
_symmetry.space_group_name_H-M   'P 1'
#
loop_
_entity.id
_entity.type
_entity.pdbx_description
1 polymer ?
#
loop_
_entity_poly.entity_id
_entity_poly.type
_entity_poly.pdbx_seq_one_letter_code
_entity_poly.pdbx_strand_id
1 'polypeptide(L)'
;MNSYDKGDLVRLTATFTNSAGVATDPTTVTCKVRSPTATTTYTYNPGTVVKDSTGVYHLDVSASAVGQWYYRWEGTGAVEQADEGTFVVEASAF
;
A
#
# COMPACT_ATOMS: atom_id res chain seq x y z
N MET A 1 -1.21 13.93 7.24
CA MET A 1 -0.81 12.57 7.70
C MET A 1 -2.02 11.89 8.31
N ASN A 2 -2.30 10.66 7.90
CA ASN A 2 -3.39 9.87 8.47
C ASN A 2 -2.93 9.25 9.79
N SER A 3 -3.84 9.15 10.74
CA SER A 3 -3.59 8.45 11.98
C SER A 3 -4.64 7.38 12.20
N TYR A 4 -4.21 6.27 12.82
CA TYR A 4 -5.05 5.12 13.10
C TYR A 4 -4.77 4.64 14.52
N ASP A 5 -5.73 3.92 15.10
CA ASP A 5 -5.53 3.30 16.41
C ASP A 5 -4.93 1.91 16.23
N LYS A 6 -4.13 1.50 17.20
CA LYS A 6 -3.60 0.14 17.23
C LYS A 6 -4.76 -0.85 17.21
N GLY A 7 -4.70 -1.80 16.25
CA GLY A 7 -5.75 -2.78 16.02
C GLY A 7 -6.64 -2.48 14.84
N ASP A 8 -6.56 -1.27 14.26
CA ASP A 8 -7.32 -0.94 13.05
C ASP A 8 -6.79 -1.70 11.85
N LEU A 9 -7.68 -1.98 10.91
CA LEU A 9 -7.31 -2.46 9.58
C LEU A 9 -7.16 -1.25 8.66
N VAL A 10 -5.96 -1.06 8.13
CA VAL A 10 -5.62 0.09 7.30
C VAL A 10 -5.63 -0.33 5.84
N ARG A 11 -6.42 0.34 5.00
CA ARG A 11 -6.44 0.09 3.57
C ARG A 11 -5.55 1.08 2.85
N LEU A 12 -4.55 0.56 2.15
CA LEU A 12 -3.66 1.33 1.29
C LEU A 12 -4.10 1.11 -0.16
N THR A 13 -4.40 2.19 -0.86
CA THR A 13 -4.90 2.11 -2.23
C THR A 13 -3.94 2.81 -3.18
N ALA A 14 -3.74 2.22 -4.37
CA ALA A 14 -2.91 2.79 -5.43
C ALA A 14 -3.67 2.79 -6.74
N THR A 15 -3.47 3.87 -7.51
CA THR A 15 -3.98 3.97 -8.88
C THR A 15 -2.79 4.15 -9.81
N PHE A 16 -2.67 3.27 -10.80
CA PHE A 16 -1.61 3.32 -11.80
C PHE A 16 -2.18 3.85 -13.10
N THR A 17 -1.50 4.84 -13.66
CA THR A 17 -1.91 5.48 -14.92
C THR A 17 -0.75 5.48 -15.89
N ASN A 18 -1.06 5.41 -17.19
CA ASN A 18 -0.04 5.55 -18.22
C ASN A 18 0.29 7.05 -18.46
N SER A 19 1.17 7.32 -19.43
CA SER A 19 1.60 8.69 -19.73
C SER A 19 0.45 9.60 -20.23
N ALA A 20 -0.64 9.02 -20.67
CA ALA A 20 -1.84 9.77 -21.08
C ALA A 20 -2.81 10.01 -19.92
N GLY A 21 -2.49 9.53 -18.70
CA GLY A 21 -3.36 9.66 -17.54
C GLY A 21 -4.50 8.65 -17.47
N VAL A 22 -4.43 7.59 -18.28
CA VAL A 22 -5.46 6.55 -18.32
C VAL A 22 -5.08 5.42 -17.38
N ALA A 23 -6.02 4.96 -16.55
CA ALA A 23 -5.80 3.85 -15.64
C ALA A 23 -5.38 2.60 -16.42
N THR A 24 -4.26 2.01 -16.06
CA THR A 24 -3.63 0.91 -16.80
C THR A 24 -3.00 -0.06 -15.82
N ASP A 25 -3.13 -1.36 -16.08
CA ASP A 25 -2.52 -2.39 -15.24
C ASP A 25 -1.01 -2.49 -15.52
N PRO A 26 -0.15 -2.34 -14.48
CA PRO A 26 1.26 -2.70 -14.61
C PRO A 26 1.41 -4.21 -14.81
N THR A 27 2.56 -4.64 -15.31
CA THR A 27 2.89 -6.07 -15.42
C THR A 27 3.09 -6.68 -14.03
N THR A 28 3.75 -5.93 -13.12
CA THR A 28 3.91 -6.34 -11.73
C THR A 28 3.49 -5.20 -10.81
N VAL A 29 2.89 -5.55 -9.67
CA VAL A 29 2.49 -4.60 -8.64
C VAL A 29 3.02 -5.11 -7.30
N THR A 30 3.74 -4.25 -6.58
CA THR A 30 4.23 -4.54 -5.24
C THR A 30 3.92 -3.38 -4.31
N CYS A 31 3.71 -3.70 -3.03
CA CYS A 31 3.58 -2.72 -1.96
C CYS A 31 4.52 -3.10 -0.83
N LYS A 32 5.46 -2.23 -0.52
CA LYS A 32 6.34 -2.40 0.63
C LYS A 32 5.76 -1.63 1.80
N VAL A 33 5.65 -2.27 2.94
CA VAL A 33 5.16 -1.65 4.18
C VAL A 33 6.23 -1.76 5.23
N ARG A 34 6.64 -0.62 5.75
CA ARG A 34 7.64 -0.54 6.82
C ARG A 34 6.94 -0.09 8.10
N SER A 35 6.87 -1.00 9.06
CA SER A 35 6.42 -0.71 10.40
C SER A 35 7.62 -0.32 11.29
N PRO A 36 7.39 0.13 12.52
CA PRO A 36 8.49 0.41 13.45
C PRO A 36 9.39 -0.80 13.74
N THR A 37 8.90 -2.01 13.49
CA THR A 37 9.60 -3.25 13.84
C THR A 37 10.12 -4.04 12.64
N ALA A 38 9.54 -3.87 11.44
CA ALA A 38 9.90 -4.70 10.29
C ALA A 38 9.45 -4.07 8.97
N THR A 39 10.05 -4.54 7.88
CA THR A 39 9.62 -4.21 6.51
C THR A 39 9.11 -5.48 5.84
N THR A 40 7.93 -5.41 5.24
CA THR A 40 7.32 -6.52 4.53
C THR A 40 6.98 -6.08 3.11
N THR A 41 7.24 -6.95 2.13
CA THR A 41 6.86 -6.72 0.74
C THR A 41 5.67 -7.60 0.40
N TYR A 42 4.62 -6.98 -0.11
CA TYR A 42 3.41 -7.65 -0.57
C TYR A 42 3.33 -7.54 -2.08
N THR A 43 2.81 -8.57 -2.72
CA THR A 43 2.72 -8.63 -4.18
C THR A 43 1.30 -8.92 -4.63
N TYR A 44 1.03 -8.61 -5.91
CA TYR A 44 -0.20 -8.98 -6.58
C TYR A 44 0.04 -10.23 -7.43
N ASN A 45 -0.83 -11.20 -7.29
CA ASN A 45 -0.96 -12.42 -8.11
C ASN A 45 0.40 -13.07 -8.47
N PRO A 46 1.00 -13.86 -7.55
CA PRO A 46 0.39 -14.28 -6.27
C PRO A 46 0.66 -13.28 -5.15
N GLY A 47 -0.29 -13.16 -4.25
CA GLY A 47 -0.07 -12.39 -3.05
C GLY A 47 -1.31 -11.73 -2.47
N THR A 48 -1.06 -10.86 -1.49
CA THR A 48 -2.10 -10.24 -0.66
C THR A 48 -2.71 -9.00 -1.31
N VAL A 49 -2.01 -8.37 -2.25
CA VAL A 49 -2.52 -7.20 -2.96
C VAL A 49 -3.72 -7.60 -3.82
N VAL A 50 -4.79 -6.80 -3.74
CA VAL A 50 -6.04 -7.06 -4.44
C VAL A 50 -6.24 -6.00 -5.53
N LYS A 51 -6.67 -6.46 -6.71
CA LYS A 51 -7.06 -5.58 -7.81
C LYS A 51 -8.56 -5.26 -7.70
N ASP A 52 -8.89 -3.98 -7.62
CA ASP A 52 -10.29 -3.53 -7.56
C ASP A 52 -10.88 -3.28 -8.95
N SER A 53 -10.10 -2.68 -9.82
CA SER A 53 -10.45 -2.41 -11.21
C SER A 53 -9.16 -2.17 -12.00
N THR A 54 -9.28 -1.89 -13.30
CA THR A 54 -8.10 -1.62 -14.11
C THR A 54 -7.26 -0.50 -13.51
N GLY A 55 -6.01 -0.79 -13.18
CA GLY A 55 -5.05 0.16 -12.61
C GLY A 55 -5.28 0.49 -11.15
N VAL A 56 -6.31 -0.04 -10.50
CA VAL A 56 -6.64 0.26 -9.10
C VAL A 56 -6.44 -0.96 -8.23
N TYR A 57 -5.58 -0.83 -7.23
CA TYR A 57 -5.20 -1.91 -6.33
C TYR A 57 -5.28 -1.47 -4.89
N HIS A 58 -5.51 -2.40 -3.98
CA HIS A 58 -5.44 -2.11 -2.55
C HIS A 58 -4.74 -3.21 -1.77
N LEU A 59 -4.27 -2.84 -0.60
CA LEU A 59 -3.69 -3.75 0.37
C LEU A 59 -4.24 -3.38 1.74
N ASP A 60 -4.77 -4.36 2.47
CA ASP A 60 -5.20 -4.18 3.84
C ASP A 60 -4.12 -4.67 4.78
N VAL A 61 -3.67 -3.81 5.69
CA VAL A 61 -2.66 -4.14 6.69
C VAL A 61 -3.19 -3.89 8.09
N SER A 62 -2.82 -4.74 9.02
CA SER A 62 -3.20 -4.59 10.41
C SER A 62 -2.24 -3.62 11.11
N ALA A 63 -2.79 -2.61 11.77
CA ALA A 63 -2.02 -1.63 12.53
C ALA A 63 -1.60 -2.23 13.87
N SER A 64 -0.64 -3.15 13.84
CA SER A 64 -0.27 -3.98 14.99
C SER A 64 0.79 -3.36 15.89
N ALA A 65 1.44 -2.29 15.47
CA ALA A 65 2.50 -1.63 16.24
C ALA A 65 2.28 -0.12 16.26
N VAL A 66 2.50 0.49 17.41
CA VAL A 66 2.44 1.95 17.59
C VAL A 66 3.67 2.60 16.98
N GLY A 67 3.48 3.69 16.27
CA GLY A 67 4.57 4.48 15.70
C GLY A 67 4.32 4.90 14.26
N GLN A 68 5.37 5.37 13.63
CA GLN A 68 5.32 5.83 12.24
C GLN A 68 5.47 4.65 11.29
N TRP A 69 4.56 4.58 10.33
CA TRP A 69 4.59 3.57 9.27
C TRP A 69 4.84 4.25 7.94
N TYR A 70 5.52 3.52 7.03
CA TYR A 70 5.81 3.97 5.67
C TYR A 70 5.32 2.92 4.70
N TYR A 71 4.86 3.35 3.52
CA TYR A 71 4.54 2.40 2.45
C TYR A 71 4.99 2.94 1.10
N ARG A 72 5.27 2.01 0.18
CA ARG A 72 5.64 2.34 -1.18
C ARG A 72 4.99 1.36 -2.14
N TRP A 73 4.19 1.89 -3.04
CA TRP A 73 3.65 1.15 -4.16
C TRP A 73 4.61 1.23 -5.33
N GLU A 74 4.84 0.11 -6.01
CA GLU A 74 5.66 0.05 -7.21
C GLU A 74 4.94 -0.76 -8.28
N GLY A 75 4.83 -0.19 -9.49
CA GLY A 75 4.36 -0.87 -10.69
C GLY A 75 5.48 -0.90 -11.72
N THR A 76 5.61 -2.00 -12.44
CA THR A 76 6.60 -2.16 -13.50
C THR A 76 5.97 -2.77 -14.74
N GLY A 77 6.69 -2.71 -15.87
CA GLY A 77 6.24 -3.26 -17.15
C GLY A 77 5.52 -2.22 -17.99
N ALA A 78 4.24 -2.44 -18.30
CA ALA A 78 3.46 -1.52 -19.13
C ALA A 78 3.32 -0.12 -18.52
N VAL A 79 3.36 -0.05 -17.18
CA VAL A 79 3.38 1.21 -16.43
C VAL A 79 4.50 1.14 -15.40
N GLU A 80 5.40 2.11 -15.41
CA GLU A 80 6.42 2.26 -14.37
C GLU A 80 6.03 3.43 -13.49
N GLN A 81 5.70 3.14 -12.24
CA GLN A 81 5.23 4.15 -11.31
C GLN A 81 5.55 3.73 -9.88
N ALA A 82 5.91 4.71 -9.06
CA ALA A 82 6.11 4.50 -7.64
C ALA A 82 5.37 5.60 -6.87
N ASP A 83 4.77 5.23 -5.76
CA ASP A 83 4.04 6.16 -4.90
C ASP A 83 4.32 5.81 -3.45
N GLU A 84 4.73 6.78 -2.66
CA GLU A 84 5.06 6.61 -1.25
C GLU A 84 4.11 7.40 -0.37
N GLY A 85 3.87 6.87 0.83
CA GLY A 85 3.10 7.57 1.83
C GLY A 85 3.48 7.14 3.24
N THR A 86 2.89 7.81 4.20
CA THR A 86 3.11 7.53 5.62
C THR A 86 1.79 7.59 6.38
N PHE A 87 1.76 6.90 7.51
CA PHE A 87 0.69 7.05 8.49
C PHE A 87 1.23 6.78 9.89
N VAL A 88 0.50 7.21 10.89
CA VAL A 88 0.87 7.03 12.30
C VAL A 88 -0.15 6.11 12.96
N VAL A 89 0.33 5.15 13.74
CA VAL A 89 -0.50 4.30 14.58
C VAL A 89 -0.35 4.76 16.01
N GLU A 90 -1.46 5.09 16.64
CA GLU A 90 -1.50 5.60 18.00
C GLU A 90 -1.87 4.49 18.97
N ALA A 91 -1.42 4.62 20.23
CA ALA A 91 -1.77 3.67 21.26
C ALA A 91 -3.27 3.76 21.56
N SER A 92 -3.92 2.59 21.66
CA SER A 92 -5.32 2.51 22.08
C SER A 92 -5.43 2.84 23.57
N ALA A 93 -6.57 3.44 23.95
CA ALA A 93 -6.91 3.66 25.35
C ALA A 93 -7.34 2.35 26.05
N PHE A 94 -7.54 1.27 25.31
CA PHE A 94 -8.04 -0.01 25.83
C PHE A 94 -7.13 -1.18 25.51
#